data_8ad331ac3344762e62acfe900542c44a
#
_entry.id   8ad331ac3344762e62acfe900542c44a
#
_cell.length_a   1.000
_cell.length_b   1.000
_cell.length_c   1.000
_cell.angle_alpha   90.00
_cell.angle_beta   90.00
_cell.angle_gamma   90.00
#
_symmetry.space_group_name_H-M   'P 1'
#
loop_
_entity.id
_entity.type
_entity.pdbx_description
1 polymer ?
#
loop_
_entity_poly.entity_id
_entity_poly.type
_entity_poly.pdbx_seq_one_letter_code
_entity_poly.pdbx_strand_id
1 'polypeptide(L)'
;MNKTLITRDSKGKIRVAEVSCEWDDVEKRYTIYRNTYQYEGKITAQPEIYITKGKVKRTIAQQAELEFNSHVKKYLDKGYKEIAGRLNRFGRNI
;
A
#
# COMPACT_ATOMS: atom_id res chain seq x y z
N MET A 1 7.86 -4.97 -3.32
CA MET A 1 7.62 -3.52 -3.15
C MET A 1 6.65 -3.29 -2.01
N ASN A 2 6.94 -2.37 -1.14
CA ASN A 2 5.97 -1.95 -0.13
C ASN A 2 6.15 -0.47 0.20
N LYS A 3 5.07 0.16 0.63
CA LYS A 3 5.08 1.55 1.08
C LYS A 3 4.11 1.73 2.23
N THR A 4 4.52 2.53 3.20
CA THR A 4 3.67 2.93 4.32
C THR A 4 3.42 4.42 4.22
N LEU A 5 2.15 4.80 4.33
CA LEU A 5 1.73 6.19 4.22
C LEU A 5 0.87 6.54 5.44
N ILE A 6 0.95 7.78 5.85
CA ILE A 6 0.20 8.26 7.00
C ILE A 6 -0.52 9.57 6.71
N THR A 7 -1.59 9.79 7.43
CA THR A 7 -2.27 11.08 7.49
C THR A 7 -2.87 11.26 8.88
N ARG A 8 -3.38 12.43 9.17
CA ARG A 8 -4.16 12.68 10.40
C ARG A 8 -5.60 12.95 10.02
N ASP A 9 -6.53 12.38 10.79
CA ASP A 9 -7.95 12.65 10.59
C ASP A 9 -8.34 14.00 11.23
N SER A 10 -9.61 14.36 11.12
CA SER A 10 -10.13 15.61 11.67
C SER A 10 -9.99 15.73 13.19
N LYS A 11 -9.81 14.60 13.87
CA LYS A 11 -9.59 14.54 15.32
C LYS A 11 -8.12 14.49 15.70
N GLY A 12 -7.22 14.61 14.72
CA GLY A 12 -5.77 14.55 14.93
C GLY A 12 -5.21 13.15 15.11
N LYS A 13 -6.02 12.11 14.95
CA LYS A 13 -5.54 10.73 15.08
C LYS A 13 -4.83 10.29 13.80
N ILE A 14 -3.78 9.48 13.98
CA ILE A 14 -2.98 9.01 12.86
C ILE A 14 -3.68 7.86 12.16
N ARG A 15 -3.84 7.99 10.84
CA ARG A 15 -4.34 6.95 9.96
C ARG A 15 -3.19 6.42 9.13
N VAL A 16 -3.12 5.11 8.99
CA VAL A 16 -2.04 4.43 8.27
C VAL A 16 -2.62 3.69 7.06
N ALA A 17 -1.93 3.76 5.94
CA ALA A 17 -2.20 2.94 4.78
C ALA A 17 -0.91 2.21 4.40
N GLU A 18 -1.01 0.89 4.27
CA GLU A 18 0.10 0.06 3.84
C GLU A 18 -0.25 -0.57 2.50
N VAL A 19 0.63 -0.41 1.52
CA VAL A 19 0.47 -1.00 0.19
C VAL A 19 1.70 -1.84 -0.08
N SER A 20 1.49 -3.09 -0.47
CA SER A 20 2.59 -3.98 -0.84
C SER A 20 2.25 -4.75 -2.11
N CYS A 21 3.28 -5.19 -2.82
CA CYS A 21 3.15 -6.00 -4.02
C CYS A 21 4.18 -7.12 -3.95
N GLU A 22 3.73 -8.35 -3.99
CA GLU A 22 4.58 -9.53 -3.83
C GLU A 22 4.36 -10.52 -4.96
N TRP A 23 5.45 -11.16 -5.39
CA TRP A 23 5.39 -12.24 -6.36
C TRP A 23 5.03 -13.54 -5.66
N ASP A 24 4.05 -14.26 -6.22
CA ASP A 24 3.66 -15.60 -5.77
C ASP A 24 4.21 -16.62 -6.78
N ASP A 25 5.23 -17.36 -6.37
CA ASP A 25 5.90 -18.31 -7.25
C ASP A 25 5.05 -19.58 -7.51
N VAL A 26 4.11 -19.88 -6.63
CA VAL A 26 3.22 -21.03 -6.80
C VAL A 26 2.14 -20.71 -7.84
N GLU A 27 1.44 -19.59 -7.64
CA GLU A 27 0.35 -19.16 -8.52
C GLU A 27 0.85 -18.38 -9.74
N LYS A 28 2.16 -18.03 -9.79
CA LYS A 28 2.77 -17.30 -10.90
C LYS A 28 2.08 -15.99 -11.20
N ARG A 29 1.85 -15.21 -10.14
CA ARG A 29 1.21 -13.90 -10.24
C ARG A 29 1.73 -12.96 -9.17
N TYR A 30 1.54 -11.65 -9.38
CA TYR A 30 1.75 -10.67 -8.32
C TYR A 30 0.44 -10.47 -7.55
N THR A 31 0.57 -10.23 -6.25
CA THR A 31 -0.56 -9.88 -5.40
C THR A 31 -0.30 -8.52 -4.79
N ILE A 32 -1.27 -7.61 -4.90
CA ILE A 32 -1.23 -6.31 -4.26
C ILE A 32 -2.09 -6.37 -3.01
N TYR A 33 -1.49 -6.05 -1.88
CA TYR A 33 -2.15 -5.99 -0.58
C TYR A 33 -2.30 -4.54 -0.16
N ARG A 34 -3.44 -4.20 0.41
CA ARG A 34 -3.71 -2.86 0.93
C ARG A 34 -4.37 -3.00 2.28
N ASN A 35 -3.75 -2.42 3.30
CA ASN A 35 -4.28 -2.40 4.65
C ASN A 35 -4.42 -0.95 5.10
N THR A 36 -5.53 -0.64 5.76
CA THR A 36 -5.73 0.66 6.38
C THR A 36 -6.14 0.48 7.83
N TYR A 37 -5.70 1.39 8.68
CA TYR A 37 -6.06 1.35 10.09
C TYR A 37 -5.76 2.68 10.76
N GLN A 38 -6.39 2.92 11.88
CA GLN A 38 -5.98 3.97 12.80
C GLN A 38 -4.79 3.43 13.58
N TYR A 39 -3.76 4.24 13.77
CA TYR A 39 -2.55 3.80 14.48
C TYR A 39 -2.92 3.15 15.82
N GLU A 40 -2.40 1.96 16.05
CA GLU A 40 -2.71 1.07 17.21
C GLU A 40 -4.16 0.55 17.22
N GLY A 41 -4.94 0.78 16.17
CA GLY A 41 -6.27 0.24 16.03
C GLY A 41 -6.30 -1.05 15.22
N LYS A 42 -7.50 -1.53 14.93
CA LYS A 42 -7.69 -2.73 14.11
C LYS A 42 -7.31 -2.48 12.66
N ILE A 43 -6.63 -3.45 12.07
CA ILE A 43 -6.27 -3.41 10.66
C ILE A 43 -7.49 -3.80 9.82
N THR A 44 -7.81 -2.97 8.82
CA THR A 44 -8.81 -3.29 7.80
C THR A 44 -8.09 -3.66 6.52
N ALA A 45 -8.17 -4.92 6.13
CA ALA A 45 -7.60 -5.39 4.87
C ALA A 45 -8.60 -5.14 3.74
N GLN A 46 -8.11 -4.52 2.66
CA GLN A 46 -8.89 -4.40 1.42
C GLN A 46 -8.78 -5.71 0.64
N PRO A 47 -9.70 -6.00 -0.29
CA PRO A 47 -9.57 -7.19 -1.13
C PRO A 47 -8.24 -7.21 -1.87
N GLU A 48 -7.63 -8.40 -1.95
CA GLU A 48 -6.39 -8.59 -2.68
C GLU A 48 -6.61 -8.37 -4.18
N ILE A 49 -5.59 -7.82 -4.84
CA ILE A 49 -5.60 -7.61 -6.28
C ILE A 49 -4.54 -8.51 -6.90
N TYR A 50 -4.94 -9.29 -7.91
CA TYR A 50 -4.05 -10.23 -8.58
C TYR A 50 -3.66 -9.69 -9.95
N ILE A 51 -2.37 -9.69 -10.24
CA ILE A 51 -1.82 -9.31 -11.53
C ILE A 51 -1.27 -10.57 -12.18
N THR A 52 -1.99 -11.09 -13.17
CA THR A 52 -1.68 -12.37 -13.80
C THR A 52 -1.01 -12.22 -15.16
N LYS A 53 -1.09 -11.05 -15.78
CA LYS A 53 -0.50 -10.78 -17.09
C LYS A 53 -0.28 -9.28 -17.27
N GLY A 54 0.65 -8.94 -18.17
CA GLY A 54 0.85 -7.56 -18.58
C GLY A 54 -0.23 -7.10 -19.55
N LYS A 55 -0.33 -5.78 -19.73
CA LYS A 55 -1.22 -5.15 -20.69
C LYS A 55 -0.41 -4.19 -21.56
N VAL A 56 -0.83 -4.00 -22.81
CA VAL A 56 -0.24 -3.01 -23.73
C VAL A 56 1.30 -3.15 -23.79
N LYS A 57 1.78 -4.35 -24.14
CA LYS A 57 3.21 -4.66 -24.28
C LYS A 57 4.03 -4.56 -22.99
N ARG A 58 3.39 -4.49 -21.82
CA ARG A 58 4.10 -4.54 -20.54
C ARG A 58 4.32 -5.97 -20.13
N THR A 59 5.43 -6.23 -19.45
CA THR A 59 5.63 -7.50 -18.75
C THR A 59 4.71 -7.54 -17.52
N ILE A 60 4.52 -8.72 -16.95
CA ILE A 60 3.74 -8.87 -15.72
C ILE A 60 4.33 -8.02 -14.58
N ALA A 61 5.66 -7.96 -14.47
CA ALA A 61 6.33 -7.14 -13.46
C ALA A 61 6.09 -5.65 -13.68
N GLN A 62 6.14 -5.18 -14.93
CA GLN A 62 5.85 -3.79 -15.25
C GLN A 62 4.40 -3.42 -14.96
N GLN A 63 3.47 -4.32 -15.25
CA GLN A 63 2.06 -4.11 -14.96
C GLN A 63 1.82 -4.05 -13.44
N ALA A 64 2.45 -4.94 -12.68
CA ALA A 64 2.33 -4.94 -11.23
C ALA A 64 2.86 -3.63 -10.62
N GLU A 65 4.02 -3.16 -11.09
CA GLU A 65 4.59 -1.89 -10.63
C GLU A 65 3.68 -0.71 -10.95
N LEU A 66 3.13 -0.67 -12.16
CA LEU A 66 2.20 0.39 -12.55
C LEU A 66 0.96 0.43 -11.65
N GLU A 67 0.36 -0.73 -11.39
CA GLU A 67 -0.84 -0.80 -10.55
C GLU A 67 -0.53 -0.54 -9.09
N PHE A 68 0.61 -1.01 -8.59
CA PHE A 68 1.09 -0.68 -7.25
C PHE A 68 1.23 0.84 -7.06
N ASN A 69 1.92 1.50 -7.99
CA ASN A 69 2.12 2.94 -7.95
C ASN A 69 0.79 3.70 -8.05
N SER A 70 -0.16 3.19 -8.82
CA SER A 70 -1.50 3.77 -8.92
C SER A 70 -2.24 3.76 -7.58
N HIS A 71 -2.14 2.67 -6.82
CA HIS A 71 -2.75 2.58 -5.49
C HIS A 71 -2.07 3.51 -4.49
N VAL A 72 -0.74 3.60 -4.54
CA VAL A 72 0.01 4.54 -3.70
C VAL A 72 -0.43 5.97 -4.01
N LYS A 73 -0.55 6.31 -5.29
CA LYS A 73 -0.98 7.65 -5.71
C LYS A 73 -2.37 8.01 -5.20
N LYS A 74 -3.30 7.04 -5.17
CA LYS A 74 -4.65 7.28 -4.63
C LYS A 74 -4.61 7.74 -3.18
N TYR A 75 -3.72 7.15 -2.38
CA TYR A 75 -3.56 7.58 -0.99
C TYR A 75 -2.89 8.95 -0.90
N LEU A 76 -1.88 9.20 -1.72
CA LEU A 76 -1.24 10.52 -1.76
C LEU A 76 -2.26 11.60 -2.12
N ASP A 77 -3.14 11.34 -3.08
CA ASP A 77 -4.20 12.27 -3.49
C ASP A 77 -5.22 12.53 -2.38
N LYS A 78 -5.36 11.59 -1.43
CA LYS A 78 -6.23 11.75 -0.25
C LYS A 78 -5.54 12.49 0.90
N GLY A 79 -4.30 12.93 0.72
CA GLY A 79 -3.56 13.65 1.74
C GLY A 79 -2.62 12.81 2.59
N TYR A 80 -2.48 11.52 2.30
CA TYR A 80 -1.49 10.69 2.96
C TYR A 80 -0.09 11.10 2.51
N LYS A 81 0.89 10.89 3.37
CA LYS A 81 2.30 11.11 3.06
C LYS A 81 3.08 9.83 3.27
N GLU A 82 3.95 9.51 2.34
CA GLU A 82 4.82 8.36 2.45
C GLU A 82 5.84 8.57 3.56
N ILE A 83 6.08 7.51 4.35
CA ILE A 83 7.13 7.51 5.37
C ILE A 83 8.12 6.39 5.07
N ALA A 84 9.38 6.57 5.47
CA ALA A 84 10.40 5.54 5.41
C ALA A 84 10.46 4.86 6.78
N GLY A 85 10.37 3.52 6.80
CA GLY A 85 10.46 2.77 8.02
C GLY A 85 9.12 2.64 8.76
N ARG A 86 9.20 2.61 10.09
CA ARG A 86 8.05 2.35 10.96
C ARG A 86 7.67 3.58 11.77
N LEU A 87 6.42 3.60 12.25
CA LEU A 87 6.02 4.52 13.29
C LEU A 87 6.48 3.99 14.64
N ASN A 88 7.00 4.86 15.50
CA ASN A 88 7.28 4.50 16.89
C ASN A 88 5.98 4.61 17.70
N ARG A 89 6.06 4.29 19.02
CA ARG A 89 4.88 4.33 19.91
C ARG A 89 4.23 5.70 20.06
N PHE A 90 4.92 6.76 19.64
CA PHE A 90 4.38 8.14 19.64
C PHE A 90 3.80 8.54 18.31
N GLY A 91 3.77 7.63 17.33
CA GLY A 91 3.28 7.91 15.98
C GLY A 91 4.24 8.73 15.14
N ARG A 92 5.52 8.69 15.46
CA ARG A 92 6.57 9.39 14.69
C ARG A 92 7.35 8.40 13.84
N ASN A 93 7.81 8.88 12.70
CA ASN A 93 8.66 8.09 11.82
C ASN A 93 10.02 7.84 12.46
N ILE A 94 10.47 6.60 12.42
CA ILE A 94 11.78 6.19 12.95
C ILE A 94 12.69 5.69 11.85
#